data_91bcc30693d7cd76735fa53e4be39484
#
_entry.id   91bcc30693d7cd76735fa53e4be39484
#
_cell.length_a   1.000
_cell.length_b   1.000
_cell.length_c   1.000
_cell.angle_alpha   90.00
_cell.angle_beta   90.00
_cell.angle_gamma   90.00
#
_symmetry.space_group_name_H-M   'P 1'
#
loop_
_entity.id
_entity.type
_entity.pdbx_description
1 polymer ?
#
loop_
_entity_poly.entity_id
_entity_poly.type
_entity_poly.pdbx_seq_one_letter_code
_entity_poly.pdbx_strand_id
1 'polypeptide(L)' 'MTTVYFISAFLMLNATPPLGWIQWTQDYPNMSSCQEVIKLQRDEMGVAIRAQFGKRVIKILDWKCMTHEDAVNRNSKLGH' A
#
# COMPACT_ATOMS: atom_id res chain seq x y z
N MET A 1 14.03 -10.27 -17.17
CA MET A 1 13.54 -9.17 -16.32
C MET A 1 13.27 -9.67 -14.93
N THR A 2 13.67 -8.92 -13.93
CA THR A 2 13.45 -9.29 -12.54
C THR A 2 12.17 -8.63 -12.05
N THR A 3 11.23 -9.43 -11.54
CA THR A 3 10.04 -8.90 -10.92
C THR A 3 10.39 -8.36 -9.55
N VAL A 4 9.95 -7.15 -9.25
CA VAL A 4 10.12 -6.54 -7.93
C VAL A 4 8.78 -6.29 -7.29
N TYR A 5 8.79 -6.27 -5.95
CA TYR A 5 7.59 -6.10 -5.15
C TYR A 5 7.69 -4.83 -4.32
N PHE A 6 6.56 -4.22 -4.08
CA PHE A 6 6.46 -2.99 -3.28
C PHE A 6 5.51 -3.22 -2.12
N ILE A 7 5.82 -2.61 -0.99
CA ILE A 7 4.89 -2.58 0.13
C ILE A 7 3.70 -1.72 -0.28
N SER A 8 2.51 -2.26 -0.07
CA SER A 8 1.26 -1.59 -0.42
C SER A 8 0.31 -1.61 0.75
N ALA A 9 -0.43 -0.53 0.94
CA ALA A 9 -1.45 -0.42 1.98
C ALA A 9 -2.80 -0.11 1.34
N PHE A 10 -3.82 -0.82 1.80
CA PHE A 10 -5.21 -0.61 1.37
C PHE A 10 -5.87 0.36 2.34
N LEU A 11 -6.28 1.50 1.84
CA LEU A 11 -6.78 2.60 2.66
C LEU A 11 -8.27 2.83 2.43
N MET A 12 -8.96 3.15 3.52
CA MET A 12 -10.28 3.77 3.47
C MET A 12 -10.09 5.28 3.60
N LEU A 13 -10.56 6.02 2.61
CA LEU A 13 -10.32 7.45 2.49
C LEU A 13 -11.64 8.24 2.58
N ASN A 14 -11.53 9.45 3.11
CA ASN A 14 -12.61 10.42 3.02
C ASN A 14 -12.50 11.18 1.69
N ALA A 15 -12.73 10.46 0.61
CA ALA A 15 -12.56 10.96 -0.76
C ALA A 15 -13.35 10.07 -1.73
N THR A 16 -13.34 10.41 -2.99
CA THR A 16 -13.96 9.62 -4.06
C THR A 16 -12.89 9.27 -5.08
N PRO A 17 -12.57 7.97 -5.30
CA PRO A 17 -13.15 6.80 -4.64
C PRO A 17 -12.70 6.67 -3.17
N PRO A 18 -13.52 6.02 -2.30
CA PRO A 18 -13.19 5.93 -0.88
C PRO A 18 -12.16 4.86 -0.53
N LEU A 19 -11.86 3.95 -1.45
CA LEU A 19 -10.91 2.88 -1.23
C LEU A 19 -9.78 2.96 -2.25
N GLY A 20 -8.57 2.65 -1.82
CA GLY A 20 -7.43 2.63 -2.73
C GLY A 20 -6.19 2.01 -2.13
N TRP A 21 -5.33 1.51 -3.00
CA TRP A 21 -4.01 1.01 -2.65
C TRP A 21 -2.98 2.09 -2.88
N ILE A 22 -2.12 2.29 -1.90
CA ILE A 22 -0.92 3.12 -2.07
C ILE A 22 0.31 2.21 -2.01
N GLN A 23 1.40 2.63 -2.65
CA GLN A 23 2.66 1.90 -2.64
C GLN A 23 3.81 2.79 -2.21
N TRP A 24 4.75 2.21 -1.47
CA TRP A 24 6.04 2.83 -1.21
C TRP A 24 6.92 2.74 -2.45
N THR A 25 7.93 3.59 -2.52
CA THR A 25 8.85 3.63 -3.66
C THR A 25 9.98 2.59 -3.55
N GLN A 26 10.20 2.05 -2.37
CA GLN A 26 11.22 1.02 -2.15
C GLN A 26 10.78 -0.31 -2.74
N ASP A 27 11.63 -0.92 -3.57
CA ASP A 27 11.36 -2.23 -4.13
C ASP A 27 12.08 -3.35 -3.37
N TYR A 28 11.56 -4.55 -3.51
CA TYR A 28 12.12 -5.75 -2.88
C TYR A 28 12.22 -6.86 -3.93
N PRO A 29 13.30 -7.66 -3.91
CA PRO A 29 13.52 -8.67 -4.96
C PRO A 29 12.59 -9.86 -4.88
N ASN A 30 11.97 -10.10 -3.72
CA ASN A 30 11.04 -11.21 -3.55
C ASN A 30 9.94 -10.86 -2.54
N MET A 31 8.88 -11.65 -2.58
CA MET A 31 7.70 -11.45 -1.74
C MET A 31 8.05 -11.59 -0.25
N SER A 32 8.90 -12.55 0.09
CA SER A 32 9.27 -12.86 1.47
C SER A 32 9.97 -11.68 2.15
N SER A 33 10.95 -11.05 1.48
CA SER A 33 11.65 -9.88 2.01
C SER A 33 10.69 -8.71 2.24
N CYS A 34 9.79 -8.49 1.30
CA CYS A 34 8.79 -7.44 1.40
C CYS A 34 7.84 -7.67 2.58
N GLN A 35 7.33 -8.89 2.74
CA GLN A 35 6.41 -9.24 3.84
C GLN A 35 7.08 -9.11 5.20
N GLU A 36 8.35 -9.45 5.29
CA GLU A 36 9.10 -9.31 6.54
C GLU A 36 9.21 -7.85 6.99
N VAL A 37 9.44 -6.94 6.06
CA VAL A 37 9.49 -5.51 6.36
C VAL A 37 8.12 -5.01 6.84
N ILE A 38 7.04 -5.45 6.21
CA ILE A 38 5.69 -5.12 6.67
C ILE A 38 5.50 -5.55 8.13
N LYS A 39 5.87 -6.80 8.43
CA LYS A 39 5.73 -7.35 9.77
C LYS A 39 6.47 -6.54 10.83
N LEU A 40 7.68 -6.06 10.50
CA LEU A 40 8.55 -5.35 11.43
C LEU A 40 8.22 -3.86 11.53
N GLN A 41 7.76 -3.22 10.46
CA GLN A 41 7.64 -1.77 10.36
C GLN A 41 6.22 -1.27 10.12
N ARG A 42 5.23 -2.14 10.19
CA ARG A 42 3.84 -1.79 9.88
C ARG A 42 3.34 -0.59 10.69
N ASP A 43 3.61 -0.58 11.98
CA ASP A 43 3.14 0.51 12.85
C ASP A 43 3.76 1.85 12.48
N GLU A 44 5.05 1.87 12.20
CA GLU A 44 5.76 3.08 11.79
C GLU A 44 5.26 3.58 10.44
N MET A 45 5.04 2.66 9.51
CA MET A 45 4.49 3.01 8.20
C MET A 45 3.07 3.55 8.31
N GLY A 46 2.27 3.00 9.21
CA GLY A 46 0.93 3.51 9.48
C GLY A 46 0.94 4.94 9.98
N VAL A 47 1.86 5.27 10.87
CA VAL A 47 2.04 6.64 11.36
C VAL A 47 2.44 7.57 10.21
N ALA A 48 3.35 7.12 9.35
CA ALA A 48 3.78 7.90 8.18
C ALA A 48 2.63 8.19 7.21
N ILE A 49 1.77 7.19 6.95
CA ILE A 49 0.58 7.37 6.11
C ILE A 49 -0.32 8.44 6.69
N ARG A 50 -0.63 8.37 7.98
CA ARG A 50 -1.51 9.33 8.65
C ARG A 50 -0.90 10.73 8.67
N ALA A 51 0.41 10.84 8.81
CA ALA A 51 1.11 12.12 8.76
C ALA A 51 1.05 12.73 7.35
N GLN A 52 1.19 11.91 6.31
CA GLN A 52 1.21 12.38 4.93
C GLN A 52 -0.19 12.72 4.40
N PHE A 53 -1.17 11.90 4.70
CA PHE A 53 -2.53 12.06 4.19
C PHE A 53 -3.47 12.81 5.14
N GLY A 54 -3.09 12.89 6.41
CA GLY A 54 -3.87 13.60 7.43
C GLY A 54 -5.27 13.02 7.61
N LYS A 55 -6.26 13.91 7.64
CA LYS A 55 -7.65 13.53 7.87
C LYS A 55 -8.31 12.76 6.73
N ARG A 56 -7.64 12.66 5.57
CA ARG A 56 -8.18 11.90 4.44
C ARG A 56 -8.20 10.41 4.71
N VAL A 57 -7.30 9.91 5.55
CA VAL A 57 -7.25 8.48 5.89
C VAL A 57 -8.16 8.22 7.08
N ILE A 58 -9.22 7.47 6.84
CA ILE A 58 -10.15 7.04 7.90
C ILE A 58 -9.58 5.80 8.58
N LYS A 59 -9.12 4.81 7.78
CA LYS A 59 -8.64 3.53 8.30
C LYS A 59 -7.67 2.90 7.32
N ILE A 60 -6.69 2.16 7.85
CA ILE A 60 -5.82 1.30 7.06
C ILE A 60 -6.40 -0.10 7.16
N LEU A 61 -6.85 -0.66 6.04
CA LEU A 61 -7.58 -1.91 6.00
C LEU A 61 -6.70 -3.13 5.83
N ASP A 62 -5.63 -3.02 5.06
CA ASP A 62 -4.80 -4.18 4.75
C ASP A 62 -3.40 -3.74 4.32
N TRP A 63 -2.46 -4.67 4.40
CA TRP A 63 -1.07 -4.52 3.98
C TRP A 63 -0.72 -5.70 3.11
N LYS A 64 -0.15 -5.43 1.93
CA LYS A 64 0.28 -6.49 1.02
C LYS A 64 1.54 -6.08 0.28
N CYS A 65 2.26 -7.09 -0.19
CA CYS A 65 3.33 -6.90 -1.15
C CYS A 65 2.79 -7.24 -2.53
N MET A 66 2.99 -6.35 -3.48
CA MET A 66 2.53 -6.56 -4.84
C MET A 66 3.39 -5.80 -5.83
N THR A 67 3.32 -6.20 -7.09
CA THR A 67 3.97 -5.48 -8.18
C THR A 67 3.25 -4.16 -8.42
N HIS A 68 3.93 -3.22 -9.07
CA HIS A 68 3.30 -1.95 -9.44
C HIS A 68 2.09 -2.18 -10.35
N GLU A 69 2.22 -3.09 -11.31
CA GLU A 69 1.13 -3.44 -12.22
C GLU A 69 -0.10 -3.96 -11.50
N ASP A 70 0.10 -4.83 -10.50
CA ASP A 70 -0.99 -5.38 -9.70
C ASP A 70 -1.72 -4.28 -8.93
N ALA A 71 -0.98 -3.34 -8.34
CA ALA A 71 -1.58 -2.21 -7.63
C ALA A 71 -2.41 -1.32 -8.56
N VAL A 72 -1.89 -1.03 -9.75
CA VAL A 72 -2.62 -0.24 -10.76
C VAL A 72 -3.91 -0.95 -11.16
N ASN A 73 -3.86 -2.26 -11.39
CA ASN A 73 -5.03 -3.05 -11.76
C ASN A 73 -6.08 -3.07 -10.65
N ARG A 74 -5.66 -3.23 -9.41
CA ARG A 74 -6.57 -3.22 -8.26
C ARG A 74 -7.25 -1.87 -8.10
N ASN A 75 -6.51 -0.78 -8.22
CA ASN A 75 -7.07 0.57 -8.12
C ASN A 75 -8.03 0.88 -9.26
N SER A 76 -7.74 0.39 -10.45
CA SER A 76 -8.62 0.55 -11.61
C SER A 76 -9.99 -0.08 -11.36
N LYS A 77 -10.02 -1.24 -10.72
CA LYS A 77 -11.27 -1.92 -10.37
C LYS A 77 -12.04 -1.19 -9.27
N LEU A 78 -11.34 -0.57 -8.35
CA LEU A 78 -11.96 0.16 -7.24
C LEU A 78 -12.52 1.51 -7.65
N GLY A 79 -12.02 2.08 -8.73
CA GLY A 79 -12.46 3.39 -9.23
C GLY A 79 -13.77 3.36 -10.03
N HIS A 80 -14.37 2.20 -10.18
CA HIS A 80 -15.60 2.05 -10.97
C HIS A 80 -16.81 1.76 -10.14
#